data_d44991de3c92d11d9fb4390e92d69c03
#
_entry.id   d44991de3c92d11d9fb4390e92d69c03
#
_cell.length_a   1.000
_cell.length_b   1.000
_cell.length_c   1.000
_cell.angle_alpha   90.00
_cell.angle_beta   90.00
_cell.angle_gamma   90.00
#
_symmetry.space_group_name_H-M   'P 1'
#
loop_
_entity.id
_entity.type
_entity.pdbx_description
1 polymer ?
#
loop_
_entity_poly.entity_id
_entity_poly.type
_entity_poly.pdbx_seq_one_letter_code
_entity_poly.pdbx_strand_id
1 'polypeptide(L)'
;MNFRAKKLFGEMGRIVDGSIAYIDLNGGGSTELHIHEHNHLFIVTEGEARIRLGEETVIIHKDEALLVEGRIPHSCWNNTDGVTKMIGITVI
;
A
#
# COMPACT_ATOMS: atom_id res chain seq x y z
N MET A 1 -27.20 -2.83 -12.77
CA MET A 1 -27.78 -3.29 -11.52
C MET A 1 -26.88 -2.83 -10.39
N ASN A 2 -27.32 -2.71 -9.25
CA ASN A 2 -26.69 -2.17 -8.02
C ASN A 2 -25.20 -2.50 -7.82
N PHE A 3 -24.41 -2.20 -8.83
CA PHE A 3 -22.98 -2.52 -8.84
C PHE A 3 -22.21 -1.30 -9.38
N ARG A 4 -21.19 -0.92 -8.65
CA ARG A 4 -20.26 0.13 -9.09
C ARG A 4 -18.84 -0.38 -8.95
N ALA A 5 -18.00 -0.01 -9.92
CA ALA A 5 -16.60 -0.37 -9.88
C ALA A 5 -15.74 0.84 -10.20
N LYS A 6 -14.62 0.94 -9.52
CA LYS A 6 -13.60 1.94 -9.81
C LYS A 6 -12.34 1.17 -10.20
N LYS A 7 -11.87 1.41 -11.40
CA LYS A 7 -10.62 0.80 -11.86
C LYS A 7 -9.44 1.53 -11.22
N LEU A 8 -8.57 0.80 -10.54
CA LEU A 8 -7.38 1.35 -9.90
C LEU A 8 -6.13 1.17 -10.75
N PHE A 9 -6.05 0.04 -11.49
CA PHE A 9 -4.93 -0.24 -12.36
C PHE A 9 -5.36 -1.03 -13.59
N GLY A 10 -4.49 -1.04 -14.59
CA GLY A 10 -4.59 -1.92 -15.73
C GLY A 10 -3.74 -3.18 -15.54
N GLU A 11 -3.03 -3.57 -16.57
CA GLU A 11 -2.12 -4.72 -16.50
C GLU A 11 -0.90 -4.37 -15.67
N MET A 12 -0.50 -5.29 -14.79
CA MET A 12 0.60 -5.06 -13.86
C MET A 12 1.61 -6.20 -13.82
N GLY A 13 1.44 -7.24 -14.62
CA GLY A 13 2.29 -8.39 -14.59
C GLY A 13 1.68 -9.54 -13.79
N ARG A 14 2.52 -10.44 -13.27
CA ARG A 14 2.05 -11.61 -12.52
C ARG A 14 2.03 -11.34 -11.03
N ILE A 15 0.97 -11.82 -10.37
CA ILE A 15 0.86 -11.76 -8.92
C ILE A 15 1.69 -12.89 -8.33
N VAL A 16 2.57 -12.53 -7.41
CA VAL A 16 3.40 -13.48 -6.68
C VAL A 16 2.71 -13.85 -5.37
N ASP A 17 2.23 -12.86 -4.63
CA ASP A 17 1.47 -13.07 -3.41
C ASP A 17 0.61 -11.85 -3.10
N GLY A 18 -0.24 -12.00 -2.10
CA GLY A 18 -1.09 -10.92 -1.62
C GLY A 18 -1.40 -11.10 -0.14
N SER A 19 -1.66 -10.00 0.54
CA SER A 19 -1.99 -10.00 1.96
C SER A 19 -2.92 -8.84 2.30
N ILE A 20 -3.56 -8.95 3.46
CA ILE A 20 -4.30 -7.86 4.07
C ILE A 20 -3.54 -7.45 5.32
N ALA A 21 -3.20 -6.19 5.44
CA ALA A 21 -2.53 -5.64 6.60
C ALA A 21 -3.49 -4.78 7.40
N TYR A 22 -3.42 -4.92 8.72
CA TYR A 22 -4.14 -4.09 9.67
C TYR A 22 -3.10 -3.30 10.45
N ILE A 23 -3.10 -1.99 10.27
CA ILE A 23 -2.10 -1.13 10.90
C ILE A 23 -2.81 -0.33 11.99
N ASP A 24 -2.45 -0.61 13.23
CA ASP A 24 -3.03 0.06 14.39
C ASP A 24 -2.51 1.50 14.54
N LEU A 25 -3.15 2.25 15.43
CA LEU A 25 -2.72 3.60 15.74
C LEU A 25 -1.23 3.62 16.13
N ASN A 26 -0.49 4.53 15.53
CA ASN A 26 0.96 4.65 15.66
C ASN A 26 1.73 3.43 15.14
N GLY A 27 1.01 2.49 14.51
CA GLY A 27 1.63 1.32 13.91
C GLY A 27 2.16 1.59 12.52
N GLY A 28 2.91 0.65 12.07
CA GLY A 28 3.51 0.66 10.75
C GLY A 28 4.92 0.09 10.85
N GLY A 29 5.56 0.07 9.76
CA GLY A 29 6.90 -0.46 9.75
C GLY A 29 7.48 -0.37 8.39
N SER A 30 8.76 -0.60 8.27
CA SER A 30 9.61 -0.66 9.46
C SER A 30 10.19 0.72 9.75
N THR A 31 10.82 0.87 10.91
CA THR A 31 11.57 2.09 11.24
C THR A 31 12.74 2.28 10.29
N GLU A 32 13.28 1.18 9.78
CA GLU A 32 14.25 1.21 8.71
C GLU A 32 13.54 0.93 7.39
N LEU A 33 13.88 1.70 6.37
CA LEU A 33 13.38 1.45 5.02
C LEU A 33 13.96 0.14 4.50
N HIS A 34 13.12 -0.65 3.85
CA HIS A 34 13.58 -1.90 3.26
C HIS A 34 13.38 -1.88 1.75
N ILE A 35 14.11 -2.73 1.06
CA ILE A 35 14.12 -2.81 -0.40
C ILE A 35 13.73 -4.21 -0.81
N HIS A 36 12.79 -4.31 -1.74
CA HIS A 36 12.38 -5.56 -2.37
C HIS A 36 12.71 -5.50 -3.86
N GLU A 37 12.87 -6.67 -4.46
CA GLU A 37 13.12 -6.75 -5.91
C GLU A 37 11.84 -6.61 -6.72
N HIS A 38 10.71 -7.03 -6.16
CA HIS A 38 9.42 -7.01 -6.84
C HIS A 38 8.67 -5.71 -6.57
N ASN A 39 7.75 -5.41 -7.46
CA ASN A 39 6.83 -4.29 -7.27
C ASN A 39 5.76 -4.65 -6.26
N HIS A 40 5.30 -3.66 -5.51
CA HIS A 40 4.20 -3.82 -4.56
C HIS A 40 3.06 -2.89 -4.93
N LEU A 41 1.86 -3.45 -4.99
CA LEU A 41 0.65 -2.67 -5.16
C LEU A 41 -0.04 -2.58 -3.80
N PHE A 42 -0.24 -1.39 -3.29
CA PHE A 42 -0.96 -1.15 -2.05
C PHE A 42 -2.31 -0.52 -2.34
N ILE A 43 -3.36 -1.05 -1.73
CA ILE A 43 -4.73 -0.55 -1.87
C ILE A 43 -5.27 -0.34 -0.46
N VAL A 44 -5.65 0.91 -0.14
CA VAL A 44 -6.24 1.22 1.16
C VAL A 44 -7.73 0.96 1.09
N THR A 45 -8.24 0.13 1.99
CA THR A 45 -9.66 -0.22 2.08
C THR A 45 -10.36 0.47 3.25
N GLU A 46 -9.61 0.85 4.29
CA GLU A 46 -10.11 1.63 5.42
C GLU A 46 -8.99 2.52 5.95
N GLY A 47 -9.35 3.72 6.37
CA GLY A 47 -8.39 4.64 6.96
C GLY A 47 -7.52 5.35 5.93
N GLU A 48 -6.29 5.57 6.30
CA GLU A 48 -5.34 6.34 5.49
C GLU A 48 -3.93 5.88 5.81
N ALA A 49 -3.13 5.65 4.78
CA ALA A 49 -1.74 5.21 4.94
C ALA A 49 -0.78 6.31 4.52
N ARG A 50 0.31 6.43 5.29
CA ARG A 50 1.45 7.25 4.92
C ARG A 50 2.55 6.32 4.44
N ILE A 51 2.93 6.46 3.19
CA ILE A 51 3.96 5.60 2.59
C ILE A 51 5.17 6.45 2.30
N ARG A 52 6.29 6.06 2.90
CA ARG A 52 7.56 6.68 2.63
C ARG A 52 8.22 5.95 1.46
N LEU A 53 8.64 6.72 0.45
CA LEU A 53 9.32 6.22 -0.73
C LEU A 53 10.65 6.96 -0.86
N GLY A 54 11.74 6.33 -0.42
CA GLY A 54 13.02 7.02 -0.35
C GLY A 54 12.91 8.28 0.52
N GLU A 55 13.06 9.44 -0.07
CA GLU A 55 12.94 10.72 0.63
C GLU A 55 11.56 11.35 0.52
N GLU A 56 10.67 10.76 -0.27
CA GLU A 56 9.32 11.28 -0.45
C GLU A 56 8.32 10.58 0.46
N THR A 57 7.24 11.27 0.74
CA THR A 57 6.11 10.72 1.50
C THR A 57 4.85 10.90 0.69
N VAL A 58 4.09 9.82 0.54
CA VAL A 58 2.82 9.80 -0.16
C VAL A 58 1.74 9.38 0.82
N ILE A 59 0.63 10.10 0.81
CA ILE A 59 -0.56 9.75 1.60
C ILE A 59 -1.57 9.14 0.65
N ILE A 60 -2.03 7.93 0.96
CA ILE A 60 -3.11 7.30 0.20
C ILE A 60 -4.31 7.07 1.12
N HIS A 61 -5.48 7.39 0.59
CA HIS A 61 -6.74 7.36 1.30
C HIS A 61 -7.53 6.10 0.93
N LYS A 62 -8.62 5.89 1.66
CA LYS A 62 -9.55 4.81 1.34
C LYS A 62 -9.94 4.85 -0.14
N ASP A 63 -9.95 3.67 -0.76
CA ASP A 63 -10.26 3.46 -2.17
C ASP A 63 -9.20 4.01 -3.14
N GLU A 64 -8.02 4.30 -2.63
CA GLU A 64 -6.86 4.68 -3.44
C GLU A 64 -5.82 3.58 -3.42
N ALA A 65 -4.96 3.59 -4.42
CA ALA A 65 -3.90 2.61 -4.57
C ALA A 65 -2.59 3.28 -5.00
N LEU A 66 -1.49 2.60 -4.68
CA LEU A 66 -0.16 3.07 -5.04
C LEU A 66 0.69 1.88 -5.47
N LEU A 67 1.34 1.99 -6.61
CA LEU A 67 2.35 1.04 -7.03
C LEU A 67 3.71 1.52 -6.53
N VAL A 68 4.37 0.68 -5.74
CA VAL A 68 5.74 0.91 -5.30
C VAL A 68 6.64 0.04 -6.13
N GLU A 69 7.45 0.65 -6.96
CA GLU A 69 8.40 -0.08 -7.80
C GLU A 69 9.47 -0.76 -6.95
N GLY A 70 9.92 -1.90 -7.42
CA GLY A 70 11.01 -2.63 -6.79
C GLY A 70 12.26 -1.78 -6.68
N ARG A 71 13.07 -2.06 -5.66
CA ARG A 71 14.32 -1.36 -5.35
C ARG A 71 14.18 0.06 -4.82
N ILE A 72 12.96 0.54 -4.61
CA ILE A 72 12.76 1.81 -3.92
C ILE A 72 12.60 1.51 -2.43
N PRO A 73 13.46 2.06 -1.56
CA PRO A 73 13.30 1.90 -0.11
C PRO A 73 11.95 2.48 0.33
N HIS A 74 11.18 1.70 1.09
CA HIS A 74 9.84 2.13 1.47
C HIS A 74 9.43 1.62 2.84
N SER A 75 8.46 2.29 3.42
CA SER A 75 7.77 1.85 4.64
C SER A 75 6.34 2.38 4.63
N CYS A 76 5.46 1.69 5.34
CA CYS A 76 4.04 2.03 5.40
C CYS A 76 3.63 2.29 6.84
N TRP A 77 2.86 3.34 7.07
CA TRP A 77 2.45 3.77 8.41
C TRP A 77 0.97 4.12 8.42
N ASN A 78 0.33 3.92 9.57
CA ASN A 78 -1.02 4.38 9.79
C ASN A 78 -1.00 5.91 9.95
N ASN A 79 -1.80 6.60 9.14
CA ASN A 79 -1.89 8.06 9.15
C ASN A 79 -3.25 8.54 9.67
N THR A 80 -3.91 7.73 10.50
CA THR A 80 -5.19 8.07 11.11
C THR A 80 -5.16 7.76 12.61
N ASP A 81 -6.21 8.15 13.31
CA ASP A 81 -6.40 7.83 14.72
C ASP A 81 -7.19 6.53 14.94
N GLY A 82 -7.52 5.84 13.87
CA GLY A 82 -8.15 4.52 13.88
C GLY A 82 -7.22 3.46 13.27
N VAL A 83 -7.80 2.37 12.83
CA VAL A 83 -7.09 1.31 12.12
C VAL A 83 -7.04 1.65 10.63
N THR A 84 -5.89 1.45 10.01
CA THR A 84 -5.76 1.47 8.55
C THR A 84 -5.69 0.04 8.06
N LYS A 85 -6.54 -0.27 7.09
CA LYS A 85 -6.60 -1.59 6.47
C LYS A 85 -6.16 -1.47 5.03
N MET A 86 -5.23 -2.32 4.63
CA MET A 86 -4.58 -2.20 3.34
C MET A 86 -4.33 -3.58 2.74
N ILE A 87 -4.57 -3.70 1.44
CA ILE A 87 -4.22 -4.89 0.68
C ILE A 87 -2.85 -4.63 0.05
N GLY A 88 -1.95 -5.58 0.22
CA GLY A 88 -0.64 -5.57 -0.42
C GLY A 88 -0.53 -6.72 -1.40
N ILE A 89 -0.17 -6.42 -2.62
CA ILE A 89 0.00 -7.40 -3.69
C ILE A 89 1.41 -7.26 -4.24
N THR A 90 2.14 -8.38 -4.30
CA THR A 90 3.47 -8.41 -4.90
C THR A 90 3.37 -8.86 -6.34
N VAL A 91 3.93 -8.09 -7.25
CA VAL A 91 3.87 -8.35 -8.70
C VAL A 91 5.26 -8.32 -9.32
N ILE A 92 5.43 -9.13 -10.33
CA ILE A 92 6.63 -9.16 -11.16
C ILE A 92 6.31 -8.87 -12.62
#